data_5a43de3c71c56072a686dc1279a035ca
#
_entry.id   5a43de3c71c56072a686dc1279a035ca
#
_cell.length_a   1.000
_cell.length_b   1.000
_cell.length_c   1.000
_cell.angle_alpha   90.00
_cell.angle_beta   90.00
_cell.angle_gamma   90.00
#
_symmetry.space_group_name_H-M   'P 1'
#
loop_
_entity.id
_entity.type
_entity.pdbx_description
1 polymer ?
#
loop_
_entity_poly.entity_id
_entity_poly.type
_entity_poly.pdbx_seq_one_letter_code
_entity_poly.pdbx_strand_id
1 'polypeptide(L)'
;LKQFLFIFVPLFLVIAIQFLATYFAMGLSLLIENGWYSATGSAGFLDIVDDTFSLWSSQHFNTGVLLIYNAMSIAVFGLWYYCRYGGNYRPALRQTFHPAAIAGIVMLMPGTQYLTTYIMSFVAALFPHWMDAYESLLETAGLDDQISILMVVCSVIFAPFCEELVFRGVTMHQAKKCLPFWAANLLQALLFGIFHMNMIQGIYAFCLGLVLG
;
A
#
# COMPACT_ATOMS: atom_id res chain seq x y z
N LEU A 1 -26.09 12.17 3.07
CA LEU A 1 -25.23 11.70 4.16
C LEU A 1 -24.71 10.29 3.90
N LYS A 2 -25.54 9.26 3.60
CA LYS A 2 -25.11 7.87 3.36
C LYS A 2 -24.08 7.75 2.23
N GLN A 3 -24.28 8.41 1.10
CA GLN A 3 -23.33 8.39 -0.03
C GLN A 3 -21.99 9.05 0.31
N PHE A 4 -22.01 10.11 1.10
CA PHE A 4 -20.77 10.77 1.58
C PHE A 4 -19.99 9.86 2.54
N LEU A 5 -20.66 9.24 3.51
CA LEU A 5 -20.01 8.30 4.43
C LEU A 5 -19.40 7.09 3.70
N PHE A 6 -20.01 6.69 2.59
CA PHE A 6 -19.53 5.57 1.79
C PHE A 6 -18.16 5.83 1.10
N ILE A 7 -17.72 7.10 1.00
CA ILE A 7 -16.41 7.48 0.48
C ILE A 7 -15.27 6.92 1.36
N PHE A 8 -15.52 6.79 2.67
CA PHE A 8 -14.52 6.32 3.64
C PHE A 8 -14.42 4.79 3.72
N VAL A 9 -15.41 4.07 3.18
CA VAL A 9 -15.43 2.60 3.24
C VAL A 9 -14.20 1.95 2.62
N PRO A 10 -13.68 2.39 1.44
CA PRO A 10 -12.47 1.80 0.87
C PRO A 10 -11.26 1.92 1.80
N LEU A 11 -11.07 3.06 2.49
CA LEU A 11 -9.97 3.25 3.43
C LEU A 11 -10.05 2.26 4.59
N PHE A 12 -11.21 2.15 5.24
CA PHE A 12 -11.39 1.22 6.36
C PHE A 12 -11.26 -0.24 5.90
N LEU A 13 -11.75 -0.55 4.70
CA LEU A 13 -11.67 -1.89 4.16
C LEU A 13 -10.23 -2.28 3.81
N VAL A 14 -9.45 -1.40 3.20
CA VAL A 14 -8.04 -1.71 2.87
C VAL A 14 -7.20 -1.87 4.13
N ILE A 15 -7.45 -1.08 5.17
CA ILE A 15 -6.81 -1.23 6.48
C ILE A 15 -7.22 -2.57 7.12
N ALA A 16 -8.51 -2.92 7.08
CA ALA A 16 -8.99 -4.20 7.59
C ALA A 16 -8.37 -5.40 6.86
N ILE A 17 -8.21 -5.32 5.53
CA ILE A 17 -7.52 -6.35 4.73
C ILE A 17 -6.05 -6.46 5.14
N GLN A 18 -5.37 -5.34 5.42
CA GLN A 18 -3.98 -5.34 5.88
C GLN A 18 -3.83 -6.10 7.21
N PHE A 19 -4.68 -5.79 8.19
CA PHE A 19 -4.68 -6.54 9.46
C PHE A 19 -5.03 -8.01 9.25
N LEU A 20 -6.04 -8.31 8.44
CA LEU A 20 -6.43 -9.69 8.14
C LEU A 20 -5.29 -10.48 7.49
N ALA A 21 -4.58 -9.90 6.52
CA ALA A 21 -3.43 -10.52 5.87
C ALA A 21 -2.30 -10.79 6.87
N THR A 22 -2.00 -9.82 7.75
CA THR A 22 -0.97 -9.95 8.78
C THR A 22 -1.32 -11.08 9.76
N TYR A 23 -2.51 -11.05 10.36
CA TYR A 23 -2.92 -12.09 11.33
C TYR A 23 -3.08 -13.47 10.67
N PHE A 24 -3.50 -13.53 9.42
CA PHE A 24 -3.56 -14.78 8.67
C PHE A 24 -2.14 -15.36 8.46
N ALA A 25 -1.18 -14.54 8.03
CA ALA A 25 0.20 -14.96 7.86
C ALA A 25 0.84 -15.40 9.19
N MET A 26 0.60 -14.65 10.28
CA MET A 26 1.06 -15.00 11.61
C MET A 26 0.46 -16.33 12.09
N GLY A 27 -0.84 -16.52 11.92
CA GLY A 27 -1.50 -17.78 12.30
C GLY A 27 -1.01 -18.97 11.48
N LEU A 28 -0.77 -18.77 10.17
CA LEU A 28 -0.24 -19.80 9.29
C LEU A 28 1.20 -20.20 9.69
N SER A 29 2.06 -19.23 10.00
CA SER A 29 3.43 -19.49 10.44
C SER A 29 3.45 -20.28 11.74
N LEU A 30 2.63 -19.91 12.72
CA LEU A 30 2.49 -20.65 13.97
C LEU A 30 2.05 -22.11 13.77
N LEU A 31 1.12 -22.35 12.85
CA LEU A 31 0.66 -23.71 12.52
C LEU A 31 1.77 -24.53 11.89
N ILE A 32 2.55 -23.94 10.97
CA ILE A 32 3.68 -24.60 10.31
C ILE A 32 4.78 -24.93 11.32
N GLU A 33 5.18 -23.98 12.15
CA GLU A 33 6.21 -24.17 13.18
C GLU A 33 5.81 -25.22 14.21
N ASN A 34 4.61 -25.12 14.78
CA ASN A 34 4.10 -26.14 15.72
C ASN A 34 4.04 -27.52 15.09
N GLY A 35 3.64 -27.62 13.82
CA GLY A 35 3.66 -28.88 13.07
C GLY A 35 5.07 -29.44 12.91
N TRP A 36 6.04 -28.60 12.59
CA TRP A 36 7.45 -28.97 12.45
C TRP A 36 8.05 -29.46 13.76
N TYR A 37 7.89 -28.69 14.84
CA TYR A 37 8.41 -29.05 16.17
C TYR A 37 7.75 -30.31 16.73
N SER A 38 6.47 -30.49 16.50
CA SER A 38 5.75 -31.70 16.89
C SER A 38 6.26 -32.95 16.15
N ALA A 39 6.65 -32.79 14.88
CA ALA A 39 7.18 -33.87 14.06
C ALA A 39 8.64 -34.22 14.38
N THR A 40 9.44 -33.22 14.78
CA THR A 40 10.88 -33.39 15.05
C THR A 40 11.20 -33.68 16.51
N GLY A 41 10.29 -33.38 17.43
CA GLY A 41 10.45 -33.60 18.89
C GLY A 41 11.58 -32.77 19.55
N SER A 42 11.99 -31.66 18.92
CA SER A 42 13.32 -31.08 19.16
C SER A 42 13.36 -29.75 19.92
N ALA A 43 12.24 -29.17 20.38
CA ALA A 43 12.29 -27.83 21.00
C ALA A 43 11.40 -27.67 22.23
N GLY A 44 11.87 -26.88 23.19
CA GLY A 44 11.09 -26.38 24.29
C GLY A 44 10.14 -25.26 23.87
N PHE A 45 9.13 -24.95 24.67
CA PHE A 45 8.18 -23.87 24.41
C PHE A 45 8.86 -22.50 24.14
N LEU A 46 9.93 -22.19 24.87
CA LEU A 46 10.67 -20.94 24.72
C LEU A 46 11.41 -20.86 23.39
N ASP A 47 11.95 -21.98 22.89
CA ASP A 47 12.63 -22.03 21.60
C ASP A 47 11.63 -21.75 20.44
N ILE A 48 10.43 -22.32 20.54
CA ILE A 48 9.35 -22.06 19.57
C ILE A 48 8.96 -20.58 19.55
N VAL A 49 8.85 -19.95 20.73
CA VAL A 49 8.50 -18.53 20.83
C VAL A 49 9.59 -17.64 20.22
N ASP A 50 10.86 -17.92 20.51
CA ASP A 50 12.00 -17.14 19.99
C ASP A 50 12.12 -17.25 18.46
N ASP A 51 12.00 -18.46 17.93
CA ASP A 51 12.02 -18.71 16.48
C ASP A 51 10.84 -18.03 15.76
N THR A 52 9.63 -18.08 16.36
CA THR A 52 8.44 -17.40 15.83
C THR A 52 8.64 -15.88 15.77
N PHE A 53 9.17 -15.25 16.84
CA PHE A 53 9.43 -13.82 16.85
C PHE A 53 10.52 -13.43 15.84
N SER A 54 11.58 -14.24 15.72
CA SER A 54 12.63 -14.01 14.72
C SER A 54 12.09 -14.10 13.29
N LEU A 55 11.22 -15.07 13.02
CA LEU A 55 10.54 -15.21 11.72
C LEU A 55 9.68 -13.98 11.41
N TRP A 56 8.84 -13.52 12.35
CA TRP A 56 7.97 -12.37 12.16
C TRP A 56 8.72 -11.06 11.94
N SER A 57 9.94 -10.96 12.46
CA SER A 57 10.84 -9.82 12.23
C SER A 57 11.60 -9.92 10.91
N SER A 58 11.53 -11.06 10.22
CA SER A 58 12.30 -11.29 9.00
C SER A 58 11.71 -10.56 7.79
N GLN A 59 12.57 -10.11 6.89
CA GLN A 59 12.19 -9.50 5.62
C GLN A 59 11.32 -10.45 4.76
N HIS A 60 11.63 -11.76 4.78
CA HIS A 60 10.87 -12.74 4.01
C HIS A 60 9.43 -12.86 4.47
N PHE A 61 9.19 -12.86 5.78
CA PHE A 61 7.85 -12.86 6.35
C PHE A 61 7.09 -11.58 5.98
N ASN A 62 7.71 -10.42 6.16
CA ASN A 62 7.12 -9.13 5.82
C ASN A 62 6.79 -9.03 4.33
N THR A 63 7.66 -9.54 3.44
CA THR A 63 7.39 -9.63 2.00
C THR A 63 6.20 -10.56 1.70
N GLY A 64 6.10 -11.69 2.41
CA GLY A 64 4.97 -12.62 2.31
C GLY A 64 3.64 -11.97 2.72
N VAL A 65 3.64 -11.24 3.85
CA VAL A 65 2.47 -10.47 4.32
C VAL A 65 2.06 -9.43 3.27
N LEU A 66 3.03 -8.68 2.73
CA LEU A 66 2.79 -7.68 1.68
C LEU A 66 2.19 -8.30 0.41
N LEU A 67 2.66 -9.47 0.00
CA LEU A 67 2.13 -10.20 -1.15
C LEU A 67 0.67 -10.64 -0.91
N ILE A 68 0.37 -11.23 0.24
CA ILE A 68 -0.99 -11.65 0.62
C ILE A 68 -1.93 -10.44 0.66
N TYR A 69 -1.50 -9.35 1.32
CA TYR A 69 -2.24 -8.11 1.41
C TYR A 69 -2.58 -7.54 0.02
N ASN A 70 -1.58 -7.41 -0.85
CA ASN A 70 -1.77 -6.89 -2.20
C ASN A 70 -2.71 -7.80 -3.01
N ALA A 71 -2.53 -9.12 -2.96
CA ALA A 71 -3.39 -10.06 -3.67
C ALA A 71 -4.86 -9.96 -3.22
N MET A 72 -5.10 -9.93 -1.90
CA MET A 72 -6.44 -9.77 -1.34
C MET A 72 -7.06 -8.42 -1.72
N SER A 73 -6.30 -7.33 -1.60
CA SER A 73 -6.77 -5.99 -1.93
C SER A 73 -7.09 -5.85 -3.41
N ILE A 74 -6.23 -6.34 -4.30
CA ILE A 74 -6.47 -6.34 -5.75
C ILE A 74 -7.73 -7.16 -6.09
N ALA A 75 -7.92 -8.32 -5.47
CA ALA A 75 -9.10 -9.14 -5.70
C ALA A 75 -10.39 -8.42 -5.24
N VAL A 76 -10.41 -7.88 -4.03
CA VAL A 76 -11.58 -7.21 -3.45
C VAL A 76 -11.91 -5.92 -4.20
N PHE A 77 -10.93 -5.02 -4.35
CA PHE A 77 -11.16 -3.73 -4.99
C PHE A 77 -11.26 -3.84 -6.51
N GLY A 78 -10.57 -4.80 -7.13
CA GLY A 78 -10.69 -5.11 -8.55
C GLY A 78 -12.09 -5.62 -8.88
N LEU A 79 -12.62 -6.54 -8.08
CA LEU A 79 -14.00 -7.02 -8.23
C LEU A 79 -15.00 -5.89 -7.99
N TRP A 80 -14.81 -5.09 -6.93
CA TRP A 80 -15.64 -3.91 -6.67
C TRP A 80 -15.64 -2.93 -7.84
N TYR A 81 -14.45 -2.58 -8.34
CA TYR A 81 -14.30 -1.68 -9.49
C TYR A 81 -14.99 -2.25 -10.75
N TYR A 82 -14.72 -3.52 -11.05
CA TYR A 82 -15.32 -4.20 -12.21
C TYR A 82 -16.85 -4.24 -12.13
N CYS A 83 -17.41 -4.66 -11.00
CA CYS A 83 -18.87 -4.76 -10.84
C CYS A 83 -19.57 -3.40 -10.85
N ARG A 84 -18.91 -2.36 -10.32
CA ARG A 84 -19.56 -1.06 -10.15
C ARG A 84 -19.30 -0.07 -11.26
N TYR A 85 -18.14 -0.16 -11.92
CA TYR A 85 -17.65 0.82 -12.89
C TYR A 85 -17.19 0.21 -14.21
N GLY A 86 -16.97 -1.09 -14.28
CA GLY A 86 -16.32 -1.78 -15.42
C GLY A 86 -17.11 -1.86 -16.72
N GLY A 87 -18.42 -1.53 -16.71
CA GLY A 87 -19.31 -1.77 -17.86
C GLY A 87 -19.00 -0.97 -19.13
N ASN A 88 -18.16 0.10 -19.09
CA ASN A 88 -17.97 1.05 -20.18
C ASN A 88 -16.52 1.24 -20.66
N TYR A 89 -15.56 0.38 -20.25
CA TYR A 89 -14.13 0.67 -20.41
C TYR A 89 -13.40 0.10 -21.62
N ARG A 90 -14.06 -0.66 -22.49
CA ARG A 90 -13.41 -1.29 -23.67
C ARG A 90 -12.77 -0.31 -24.69
N PRO A 91 -13.25 0.94 -24.92
CA PRO A 91 -12.59 1.89 -25.80
C PRO A 91 -11.35 2.57 -25.17
N ALA A 92 -11.28 2.68 -23.84
CA ALA A 92 -10.25 3.46 -23.16
C ALA A 92 -8.86 2.81 -23.19
N LEU A 93 -8.77 1.48 -23.21
CA LEU A 93 -7.47 0.77 -23.24
C LEU A 93 -6.60 1.17 -24.43
N ARG A 94 -7.20 1.32 -25.62
CA ARG A 94 -6.47 1.72 -26.82
C ARG A 94 -5.95 3.16 -26.76
N GLN A 95 -6.66 4.06 -26.07
CA GLN A 95 -6.23 5.45 -25.87
C GLN A 95 -5.16 5.55 -24.77
N THR A 96 -5.26 4.74 -23.73
CA THR A 96 -4.30 4.70 -22.60
C THR A 96 -2.90 4.25 -23.07
N PHE A 97 -2.82 3.31 -23.99
CA PHE A 97 -1.55 2.82 -24.56
C PHE A 97 -1.09 3.63 -25.79
N HIS A 98 -1.59 4.84 -25.97
CA HIS A 98 -1.09 5.71 -27.03
C HIS A 98 0.37 6.17 -26.73
N PRO A 99 1.29 6.18 -27.70
CA PRO A 99 2.70 6.52 -27.46
C PRO A 99 2.92 7.86 -26.72
N ALA A 100 2.09 8.86 -27.00
CA ALA A 100 2.15 10.15 -26.31
C ALA A 100 1.78 10.05 -24.81
N ALA A 101 0.82 9.19 -24.46
CA ALA A 101 0.46 8.95 -23.05
C ALA A 101 1.61 8.24 -22.31
N ILE A 102 2.23 7.24 -22.93
CA ILE A 102 3.40 6.55 -22.40
C ILE A 102 4.56 7.53 -22.20
N ALA A 103 4.87 8.36 -23.21
CA ALA A 103 5.91 9.39 -23.11
C ALA A 103 5.61 10.39 -21.99
N GLY A 104 4.35 10.81 -21.82
CA GLY A 104 3.92 11.67 -20.71
C GLY A 104 4.16 11.06 -19.35
N ILE A 105 3.84 9.76 -19.18
CA ILE A 105 4.11 9.03 -17.92
C ILE A 105 5.62 8.96 -17.65
N VAL A 106 6.42 8.60 -18.65
CA VAL A 106 7.89 8.54 -18.52
C VAL A 106 8.49 9.90 -18.14
N MET A 107 7.97 10.99 -18.69
CA MET A 107 8.40 12.35 -18.32
C MET A 107 7.91 12.78 -16.92
N LEU A 108 6.76 12.28 -16.48
CA LEU A 108 6.22 12.59 -15.16
C LEU A 108 7.04 11.92 -14.03
N MET A 109 7.64 10.75 -14.27
CA MET A 109 8.41 10.01 -13.26
C MET A 109 9.54 10.83 -12.61
N PRO A 110 10.48 11.48 -13.35
CA PRO A 110 11.49 12.32 -12.72
C PRO A 110 10.87 13.52 -12.00
N GLY A 111 9.80 14.10 -12.53
CA GLY A 111 9.09 15.21 -11.88
C GLY A 111 8.52 14.83 -10.51
N THR A 112 7.86 13.69 -10.41
CA THR A 112 7.32 13.18 -9.15
C THR A 112 8.43 12.78 -8.18
N GLN A 113 9.55 12.20 -8.67
CA GLN A 113 10.72 11.88 -7.86
C GLN A 113 11.35 13.14 -7.23
N TYR A 114 11.58 14.18 -8.04
CA TYR A 114 12.09 15.45 -7.52
C TYR A 114 11.14 16.09 -6.52
N LEU A 115 9.83 16.11 -6.82
CA LEU A 115 8.81 16.64 -5.92
C LEU A 115 8.86 15.92 -4.56
N THR A 116 8.89 14.60 -4.56
CA THR A 116 8.98 13.78 -3.34
C THR A 116 10.26 14.12 -2.56
N THR A 117 11.41 14.17 -3.23
CA THR A 117 12.69 14.49 -2.60
C THR A 117 12.68 15.88 -1.94
N TYR A 118 12.14 16.89 -2.63
CA TYR A 118 12.01 18.24 -2.06
C TYR A 118 11.08 18.27 -0.84
N ILE A 119 9.93 17.61 -0.92
CA ILE A 119 8.97 17.52 0.19
C ILE A 119 9.64 16.86 1.40
N MET A 120 10.29 15.72 1.19
CA MET A 120 10.98 15.00 2.27
C MET A 120 12.10 15.83 2.88
N SER A 121 12.93 16.48 2.08
CA SER A 121 14.02 17.35 2.56
C SER A 121 13.48 18.55 3.36
N PHE A 122 12.39 19.16 2.89
CA PHE A 122 11.75 20.28 3.57
C PHE A 122 11.14 19.86 4.91
N VAL A 123 10.42 18.73 4.95
CA VAL A 123 9.81 18.22 6.18
C VAL A 123 10.88 17.78 7.17
N ALA A 124 11.95 17.10 6.71
CA ALA A 124 13.07 16.69 7.55
C ALA A 124 13.79 17.89 8.18
N ALA A 125 13.94 19.00 7.45
CA ALA A 125 14.54 20.23 7.98
C ALA A 125 13.68 20.88 9.07
N LEU A 126 12.36 20.79 8.99
CA LEU A 126 11.43 21.38 9.98
C LEU A 126 11.16 20.44 11.16
N PHE A 127 11.15 19.13 10.92
CA PHE A 127 10.76 18.11 11.89
C PHE A 127 11.72 16.91 11.84
N PRO A 128 12.99 17.06 12.31
CA PRO A 128 14.00 15.99 12.21
C PRO A 128 13.54 14.67 12.84
N HIS A 129 12.87 14.71 13.98
CA HIS A 129 12.38 13.53 14.69
C HIS A 129 11.34 12.70 13.89
N TRP A 130 10.66 13.29 12.91
CA TRP A 130 9.79 12.54 12.01
C TRP A 130 10.61 11.74 10.99
N MET A 131 11.77 12.27 10.61
CA MET A 131 12.70 11.56 9.74
C MET A 131 13.32 10.36 10.47
N ASP A 132 13.74 10.54 11.71
CA ASP A 132 14.26 9.44 12.55
C ASP A 132 13.23 8.30 12.67
N ALA A 133 11.95 8.65 12.91
CA ALA A 133 10.87 7.68 12.98
C ALA A 133 10.60 6.98 11.63
N TYR A 134 10.78 7.68 10.52
CA TYR A 134 10.64 7.10 9.18
C TYR A 134 11.79 6.16 8.86
N GLU A 135 13.04 6.53 9.18
CA GLU A 135 14.23 5.69 9.01
C GLU A 135 14.12 4.41 9.84
N SER A 136 13.73 4.51 11.12
CA SER A 136 13.47 3.35 11.97
C SER A 136 12.41 2.41 11.41
N LEU A 137 11.39 2.95 10.73
CA LEU A 137 10.37 2.16 10.06
C LEU A 137 10.95 1.43 8.84
N LEU A 138 11.83 2.06 8.06
CA LEU A 138 12.50 1.44 6.92
C LEU A 138 13.44 0.31 7.37
N GLU A 139 14.21 0.54 8.43
CA GLU A 139 15.06 -0.49 9.07
C GLU A 139 14.23 -1.69 9.53
N THR A 140 13.13 -1.44 10.25
CA THR A 140 12.21 -2.51 10.71
C THR A 140 11.59 -3.28 9.54
N ALA A 141 11.34 -2.60 8.42
CA ALA A 141 10.86 -3.25 7.19
C ALA A 141 11.96 -4.05 6.47
N GLY A 142 13.22 -4.01 6.93
CA GLY A 142 14.36 -4.71 6.35
C GLY A 142 14.81 -4.14 5.01
N LEU A 143 14.61 -2.83 4.79
CA LEU A 143 15.00 -2.17 3.55
C LEU A 143 16.49 -1.81 3.51
N ASP A 144 17.18 -1.89 4.63
CA ASP A 144 18.65 -1.68 4.71
C ASP A 144 19.45 -2.94 4.42
N ASP A 145 18.81 -4.12 4.44
CA ASP A 145 19.42 -5.40 4.12
C ASP A 145 19.35 -5.73 2.62
N GLN A 146 19.76 -6.93 2.25
CA GLN A 146 19.70 -7.39 0.87
C GLN A 146 18.26 -7.40 0.34
N ILE A 147 17.91 -6.40 -0.47
CA ILE A 147 16.58 -6.26 -1.06
C ILE A 147 16.29 -7.44 -2.00
N SER A 148 15.29 -8.24 -1.68
CA SER A 148 14.89 -9.35 -2.53
C SER A 148 14.14 -8.86 -3.79
N ILE A 149 14.32 -9.56 -4.91
CA ILE A 149 13.59 -9.26 -6.16
C ILE A 149 12.08 -9.30 -5.93
N LEU A 150 11.59 -10.23 -5.11
CA LEU A 150 10.17 -10.34 -4.78
C LEU A 150 9.67 -9.10 -4.04
N MET A 151 10.45 -8.58 -3.09
CA MET A 151 10.11 -7.35 -2.39
C MET A 151 10.03 -6.14 -3.35
N VAL A 152 10.99 -6.02 -4.28
CA VAL A 152 10.96 -4.96 -5.31
C VAL A 152 9.69 -5.07 -6.16
N VAL A 153 9.36 -6.27 -6.63
CA VAL A 153 8.14 -6.49 -7.43
C VAL A 153 6.88 -6.14 -6.64
N CYS A 154 6.80 -6.55 -5.37
CA CYS A 154 5.66 -6.21 -4.51
C CYS A 154 5.54 -4.70 -4.28
N SER A 155 6.64 -4.02 -3.98
CA SER A 155 6.63 -2.60 -3.61
C SER A 155 6.52 -1.67 -4.81
N VAL A 156 7.08 -2.04 -5.98
CA VAL A 156 7.13 -1.16 -7.16
C VAL A 156 5.97 -1.43 -8.13
N ILE A 157 5.41 -2.63 -8.14
CA ILE A 157 4.34 -3.00 -9.08
C ILE A 157 3.02 -3.23 -8.35
N PHE A 158 2.97 -4.18 -7.41
CA PHE A 158 1.71 -4.58 -6.79
C PHE A 158 1.16 -3.54 -5.82
N ALA A 159 1.98 -2.95 -4.96
CA ALA A 159 1.51 -1.95 -4.02
C ALA A 159 0.98 -0.69 -4.72
N PRO A 160 1.69 -0.04 -5.66
CA PRO A 160 1.15 1.09 -6.39
C PRO A 160 -0.11 0.75 -7.19
N PHE A 161 -0.17 -0.44 -7.80
CA PHE A 161 -1.36 -0.88 -8.52
C PHE A 161 -2.57 -1.02 -7.57
N CYS A 162 -2.35 -1.62 -6.40
CA CYS A 162 -3.38 -1.72 -5.36
C CYS A 162 -3.86 -0.34 -4.89
N GLU A 163 -2.92 0.56 -4.60
CA GLU A 163 -3.21 1.93 -4.14
C GLU A 163 -4.00 2.71 -5.19
N GLU A 164 -3.61 2.66 -6.46
CA GLU A 164 -4.36 3.28 -7.55
C GLU A 164 -5.79 2.73 -7.63
N LEU A 165 -5.97 1.43 -7.48
CA LEU A 165 -7.27 0.79 -7.52
C LEU A 165 -8.16 1.23 -6.35
N VAL A 166 -7.61 1.32 -5.13
CA VAL A 166 -8.33 1.75 -3.93
C VAL A 166 -8.68 3.24 -4.00
N PHE A 167 -7.69 4.09 -4.23
CA PHE A 167 -7.86 5.55 -4.06
C PHE A 167 -8.37 6.22 -5.33
N ARG A 168 -7.83 5.93 -6.52
CA ARG A 168 -8.29 6.52 -7.79
C ARG A 168 -9.42 5.70 -8.39
N GLY A 169 -9.35 4.38 -8.32
CA GLY A 169 -10.38 3.48 -8.83
C GLY A 169 -11.69 3.57 -8.06
N VAL A 170 -11.68 3.33 -6.76
CA VAL A 170 -12.93 3.24 -5.98
C VAL A 170 -13.24 4.53 -5.23
N THR A 171 -12.31 5.04 -4.39
CA THR A 171 -12.56 6.21 -3.52
C THR A 171 -12.89 7.46 -4.33
N MET A 172 -12.09 7.80 -5.33
CA MET A 172 -12.31 8.96 -6.19
C MET A 172 -13.64 8.87 -6.94
N HIS A 173 -13.99 7.70 -7.49
CA HIS A 173 -15.26 7.50 -8.18
C HIS A 173 -16.46 7.62 -7.24
N GLN A 174 -16.35 7.21 -5.98
CA GLN A 174 -17.41 7.44 -5.00
C GLN A 174 -17.50 8.91 -4.60
N ALA A 175 -16.37 9.58 -4.38
CA ALA A 175 -16.32 10.98 -4.00
C ALA A 175 -16.97 11.88 -5.08
N LYS A 176 -16.70 11.62 -6.36
CA LYS A 176 -17.29 12.35 -7.51
C LYS A 176 -18.82 12.27 -7.60
N LYS A 177 -19.47 11.33 -6.91
CA LYS A 177 -20.94 11.29 -6.85
C LYS A 177 -21.55 12.32 -5.91
N CYS A 178 -20.75 12.85 -4.98
CA CYS A 178 -21.21 13.76 -3.92
C CYS A 178 -20.51 15.11 -3.95
N LEU A 179 -19.31 15.18 -4.57
CA LEU A 179 -18.41 16.31 -4.53
C LEU A 179 -17.99 16.73 -5.95
N PRO A 180 -17.72 18.01 -6.18
CA PRO A 180 -17.06 18.46 -7.40
C PRO A 180 -15.65 17.87 -7.50
N PHE A 181 -15.10 17.79 -8.70
CA PHE A 181 -13.82 17.15 -9.00
C PHE A 181 -12.70 17.53 -8.02
N TRP A 182 -12.47 18.82 -7.81
CA TRP A 182 -11.40 19.29 -6.94
C TRP A 182 -11.54 18.86 -5.48
N ALA A 183 -12.76 18.89 -4.95
CA ALA A 183 -13.02 18.44 -3.59
C ALA A 183 -12.89 16.90 -3.47
N ALA A 184 -13.31 16.17 -4.51
CA ALA A 184 -13.14 14.73 -4.57
C ALA A 184 -11.66 14.33 -4.64
N ASN A 185 -10.86 15.08 -5.44
CA ASN A 185 -9.42 14.85 -5.55
C ASN A 185 -8.70 15.18 -4.24
N LEU A 186 -9.00 16.33 -3.62
CA LEU A 186 -8.44 16.70 -2.31
C LEU A 186 -8.76 15.64 -1.25
N LEU A 187 -10.00 15.17 -1.19
CA LEU A 187 -10.41 14.17 -0.21
C LEU A 187 -9.70 12.82 -0.43
N GLN A 188 -9.64 12.32 -1.68
CA GLN A 188 -8.94 11.07 -1.96
C GLN A 188 -7.45 11.16 -1.65
N ALA A 189 -6.80 12.30 -1.98
CA ALA A 189 -5.39 12.53 -1.67
C ALA A 189 -5.14 12.54 -0.15
N LEU A 190 -6.04 13.19 0.63
CA LEU A 190 -5.97 13.19 2.08
C LEU A 190 -6.10 11.77 2.66
N LEU A 191 -7.06 10.99 2.18
CA LEU A 191 -7.24 9.61 2.62
C LEU A 191 -6.05 8.73 2.22
N PHE A 192 -5.44 8.98 1.06
CA PHE A 192 -4.22 8.31 0.62
C PHE A 192 -3.04 8.63 1.54
N GLY A 193 -2.85 9.90 1.93
CA GLY A 193 -1.83 10.27 2.91
C GLY A 193 -2.06 9.62 4.28
N ILE A 194 -3.30 9.65 4.79
CA ILE A 194 -3.66 9.04 6.07
C ILE A 194 -3.42 7.52 6.07
N PHE A 195 -3.68 6.86 4.96
CA PHE A 195 -3.46 5.41 4.82
C PHE A 195 -2.04 4.97 5.16
N HIS A 196 -1.04 5.80 4.90
CA HIS A 196 0.36 5.46 5.16
C HIS A 196 0.75 5.46 6.64
N MET A 197 -0.07 6.06 7.53
CA MET A 197 0.11 6.09 8.98
C MET A 197 1.51 6.56 9.46
N ASN A 198 2.29 7.18 8.61
CA ASN A 198 3.57 7.80 8.89
C ASN A 198 3.55 9.24 8.36
N MET A 199 4.05 10.21 9.15
CA MET A 199 3.92 11.63 8.82
C MET A 199 4.69 12.01 7.56
N ILE A 200 5.93 11.55 7.41
CA ILE A 200 6.76 11.82 6.23
C ILE A 200 6.09 11.22 4.98
N GLN A 201 5.78 9.93 5.05
CA GLN A 201 5.17 9.20 3.96
C GLN A 201 3.79 9.74 3.61
N GLY A 202 2.99 10.09 4.63
CA GLY A 202 1.66 10.67 4.47
C GLY A 202 1.68 12.02 3.74
N ILE A 203 2.64 12.89 4.05
CA ILE A 203 2.75 14.20 3.41
C ILE A 203 3.11 14.06 1.92
N TYR A 204 4.14 13.28 1.57
CA TYR A 204 4.48 13.14 0.15
C TYR A 204 3.43 12.35 -0.62
N ALA A 205 2.80 11.33 -0.01
CA ALA A 205 1.70 10.59 -0.63
C ALA A 205 0.48 11.50 -0.87
N PHE A 206 0.13 12.38 0.08
CA PHE A 206 -0.90 13.39 -0.12
C PHE A 206 -0.59 14.29 -1.31
N CYS A 207 0.63 14.84 -1.40
CA CYS A 207 1.04 15.69 -2.52
C CYS A 207 1.00 14.95 -3.86
N LEU A 208 1.52 13.72 -3.91
CA LEU A 208 1.42 12.88 -5.11
C LEU A 208 -0.04 12.55 -5.43
N GLY A 209 -0.85 12.30 -4.42
CA GLY A 209 -2.28 12.08 -4.55
C GLY A 209 -3.01 13.24 -5.24
N LEU A 210 -2.64 14.48 -4.93
CA LEU A 210 -3.20 15.67 -5.57
C LEU A 210 -2.78 15.81 -7.04
N VAL A 211 -1.54 15.48 -7.35
CA VAL A 211 -0.98 15.61 -8.71
C VAL A 211 -1.51 14.52 -9.66
N LEU A 212 -1.68 13.31 -9.16
CA LEU A 212 -2.05 12.13 -9.95
C LEU A 212 -3.57 11.84 -9.97
N GLY A 213 -4.37 12.54 -9.15
CA GLY A 213 -5.81 12.32 -8.95
C GLY A 213 -6.76 13.06 -9.91
#